data_2164a5f10579dd9f3d594ec6ec145a14
#
_entry.id   2164a5f10579dd9f3d594ec6ec145a14
#
_cell.length_a   1.000
_cell.length_b   1.000
_cell.length_c   1.000
_cell.angle_alpha   90.00
_cell.angle_beta   90.00
_cell.angle_gamma   90.00
#
_symmetry.space_group_name_H-M   'P 1'
#
loop_
_entity.id
_entity.type
_entity.pdbx_description
1 polymer ?
#
loop_
_entity_poly.entity_id
_entity_poly.type
_entity_poly.pdbx_seq_one_letter_code
_entity_poly.pdbx_strand_id
1 'polypeptide(L)'
;MKPNKLSACPTVIVLFFLSAIAAISQVQAQPFNLKPLESSRVISAKEPNGLVTVAMIFQPDCSWCKKQGKLLELAFKQCQNSMNIALVGTKGNSRQLRKELKHYHDDIPAFIADRKFLRNIGGYQASPTILIYNEEGKLIVKKRGFISAEKLAGALVIISKDACHINV
;
A
#
# COMPACT_ATOMS: atom_id res chain seq x y z
N MET A 1 -4.11 26.51 83.85
CA MET A 1 -4.77 26.78 82.55
C MET A 1 -3.82 26.37 81.42
N LYS A 2 -4.12 25.30 80.71
CA LYS A 2 -3.28 24.78 79.63
C LYS A 2 -3.86 25.19 78.27
N PRO A 3 -3.08 25.68 77.32
CA PRO A 3 -3.58 25.95 76.01
C PRO A 3 -3.49 24.62 75.14
N ASN A 4 -4.57 24.33 74.42
CA ASN A 4 -4.73 23.25 73.52
C ASN A 4 -3.79 23.39 72.34
N LYS A 5 -3.06 22.32 72.06
CA LYS A 5 -2.31 22.13 70.79
C LYS A 5 -3.26 21.66 69.67
N LEU A 6 -3.51 22.51 68.68
CA LEU A 6 -4.12 22.13 67.46
C LEU A 6 -3.10 21.32 66.64
N SER A 7 -3.45 20.07 66.44
CA SER A 7 -2.71 19.17 65.51
C SER A 7 -3.03 19.55 64.06
N ALA A 8 -2.05 20.09 63.39
CA ALA A 8 -2.16 20.34 61.95
C ALA A 8 -2.00 19.01 61.18
N CYS A 9 -3.05 18.60 60.50
CA CYS A 9 -3.05 17.48 59.59
C CYS A 9 -2.33 17.89 58.29
N PRO A 10 -1.29 17.20 57.82
CA PRO A 10 -0.67 17.51 56.55
C PRO A 10 -1.59 17.04 55.41
N THR A 11 -2.10 18.00 54.68
CA THR A 11 -2.87 17.77 53.46
C THR A 11 -1.93 17.12 52.41
N VAL A 12 -2.11 15.84 52.22
CA VAL A 12 -1.44 15.11 51.10
C VAL A 12 -2.05 15.59 49.80
N ILE A 13 -1.35 16.47 49.12
CA ILE A 13 -1.68 16.88 47.76
C ILE A 13 -1.27 15.72 46.85
N VAL A 14 -2.24 14.87 46.51
CA VAL A 14 -2.09 13.86 45.44
C VAL A 14 -2.17 14.61 44.14
N LEU A 15 -1.00 14.92 43.58
CA LEU A 15 -0.85 15.37 42.20
C LEU A 15 -1.17 14.22 41.27
N PHE A 16 -2.42 14.16 40.80
CA PHE A 16 -2.80 13.37 39.67
C PHE A 16 -2.12 13.95 38.42
N PHE A 17 -0.96 13.40 38.07
CA PHE A 17 -0.41 13.54 36.73
C PHE A 17 -1.35 12.80 35.78
N LEU A 18 -2.31 13.52 35.22
CA LEU A 18 -3.00 13.10 34.00
C LEU A 18 -1.95 13.07 32.88
N SER A 19 -1.34 11.91 32.71
CA SER A 19 -0.59 11.58 31.50
C SER A 19 -1.58 11.52 30.35
N ALA A 20 -1.82 12.65 29.69
CA ALA A 20 -2.46 12.69 28.39
C ALA A 20 -1.51 11.96 27.40
N ILE A 21 -1.71 10.66 27.28
CA ILE A 21 -1.13 9.88 26.17
C ILE A 21 -1.83 10.42 24.92
N ALA A 22 -1.22 11.41 24.28
CA ALA A 22 -1.59 11.80 22.93
C ALA A 22 -1.38 10.56 22.07
N ALA A 23 -2.47 9.87 21.75
CA ALA A 23 -2.48 8.85 20.71
C ALA A 23 -2.10 9.58 19.41
N ILE A 24 -0.81 9.53 19.08
CA ILE A 24 -0.31 9.95 17.77
C ILE A 24 -0.93 8.94 16.81
N SER A 25 -2.07 9.32 16.23
CA SER A 25 -2.61 8.62 15.07
C SER A 25 -1.54 8.71 13.98
N GLN A 26 -0.76 7.66 13.85
CA GLN A 26 0.15 7.52 12.71
C GLN A 26 -0.74 7.41 11.49
N VAL A 27 -0.91 8.54 10.81
CA VAL A 27 -1.45 8.57 9.44
C VAL A 27 -0.43 7.84 8.58
N GLN A 28 -0.60 6.54 8.48
CA GLN A 28 0.20 5.71 7.58
C GLN A 28 -0.17 6.12 6.17
N ALA A 29 0.76 6.82 5.53
CA ALA A 29 0.58 7.29 4.17
C ALA A 29 0.48 6.08 3.24
N GLN A 30 -0.63 5.97 2.51
CA GLN A 30 -0.70 5.12 1.31
C GLN A 30 0.52 5.47 0.45
N PRO A 31 1.21 4.49 -0.17
CA PRO A 31 2.36 4.78 -1.02
C PRO A 31 1.98 5.72 -2.18
N PHE A 32 0.68 5.86 -2.45
CA PHE A 32 0.15 6.82 -3.41
C PHE A 32 -1.29 7.22 -3.03
N ASN A 33 -1.55 8.51 -2.96
CA ASN A 33 -2.90 9.06 -2.79
C ASN A 33 -3.54 9.24 -4.18
N LEU A 34 -4.10 8.15 -4.72
CA LEU A 34 -4.71 8.12 -6.05
C LEU A 34 -6.21 7.90 -5.95
N LYS A 35 -6.93 8.46 -6.93
CA LYS A 35 -8.36 8.21 -7.07
C LYS A 35 -8.61 6.73 -7.40
N PRO A 36 -9.48 6.03 -6.66
CA PRO A 36 -9.85 4.66 -6.99
C PRO A 36 -10.58 4.60 -8.32
N LEU A 37 -10.32 3.54 -9.05
CA LEU A 37 -10.96 3.26 -10.34
C LEU A 37 -12.35 2.63 -10.13
N GLU A 38 -12.50 1.79 -9.10
CA GLU A 38 -13.75 1.20 -8.61
C GLU A 38 -13.79 1.23 -7.09
N SER A 39 -14.91 1.68 -6.52
CA SER A 39 -15.06 1.78 -5.06
C SER A 39 -15.07 0.41 -4.37
N SER A 40 -15.59 -0.63 -5.02
CA SER A 40 -15.63 -2.00 -4.51
C SER A 40 -14.25 -2.62 -4.31
N ARG A 41 -13.29 -2.26 -5.15
CA ARG A 41 -11.91 -2.76 -5.07
C ARG A 41 -11.07 -2.07 -3.99
N VAL A 42 -11.51 -0.90 -3.49
CA VAL A 42 -10.78 -0.14 -2.46
C VAL A 42 -10.98 -0.71 -1.06
N ILE A 43 -12.11 -1.38 -0.82
CA ILE A 43 -12.43 -1.95 0.49
C ILE A 43 -11.42 -3.04 0.91
N SER A 44 -10.80 -3.70 -0.07
CA SER A 44 -9.73 -4.68 0.16
C SER A 44 -8.35 -4.05 0.38
N ALA A 45 -8.15 -2.80 -0.04
CA ALA A 45 -6.93 -2.05 0.27
C ALA A 45 -7.01 -1.53 1.71
N LYS A 46 -6.94 -2.46 2.68
CA LYS A 46 -6.71 -2.10 4.08
C LYS A 46 -5.53 -1.13 4.13
N GLU A 47 -5.65 -0.15 5.02
CA GLU A 47 -4.62 0.82 5.40
C GLU A 47 -3.20 0.26 5.25
N PRO A 48 -2.19 1.08 4.89
CA PRO A 48 -0.81 0.60 4.84
C PRO A 48 -0.48 -0.10 6.16
N ASN A 49 -0.37 -1.40 6.06
CA ASN A 49 -0.17 -2.29 7.21
C ASN A 49 1.32 -2.55 7.48
N GLY A 50 2.20 -1.66 7.01
CA GLY A 50 3.64 -1.85 7.10
C GLY A 50 4.17 -2.94 6.16
N LEU A 51 3.40 -3.31 5.13
CA LEU A 51 3.82 -4.28 4.14
C LEU A 51 4.37 -3.60 2.87
N VAL A 52 5.29 -4.27 2.22
CA VAL A 52 5.75 -3.91 0.88
C VAL A 52 4.56 -3.85 -0.09
N THR A 53 4.54 -2.86 -0.97
CA THR A 53 3.51 -2.72 -2.00
C THR A 53 4.10 -2.92 -3.39
N VAL A 54 3.53 -3.86 -4.15
CA VAL A 54 3.82 -4.09 -5.56
C VAL A 54 2.70 -3.51 -6.40
N ALA A 55 2.97 -2.46 -7.18
CA ALA A 55 1.99 -1.83 -8.04
C ALA A 55 2.35 -2.02 -9.52
N MET A 56 1.35 -2.33 -10.35
CA MET A 56 1.51 -2.42 -11.79
C MET A 56 0.82 -1.24 -12.48
N ILE A 57 1.58 -0.47 -13.24
CA ILE A 57 0.99 0.50 -14.16
C ILE A 57 0.53 -0.21 -15.43
N PHE A 58 -0.75 -0.06 -15.76
CA PHE A 58 -1.35 -0.61 -16.97
C PHE A 58 -2.02 0.48 -17.82
N GLN A 59 -2.34 0.15 -19.07
CA GLN A 59 -3.08 1.01 -19.99
C GLN A 59 -4.10 0.17 -20.78
N PRO A 60 -5.08 0.80 -21.45
CA PRO A 60 -5.98 0.09 -22.33
C PRO A 60 -5.24 -0.67 -23.45
N ASP A 61 -5.82 -1.80 -23.88
CA ASP A 61 -5.36 -2.65 -24.99
C ASP A 61 -3.92 -3.15 -24.87
N CYS A 62 -3.42 -3.32 -23.64
CA CYS A 62 -2.06 -3.76 -23.34
C CYS A 62 -1.98 -5.29 -23.13
N SER A 63 -1.59 -6.03 -24.17
CA SER A 63 -1.47 -7.49 -24.09
C SER A 63 -0.43 -7.97 -23.07
N TRP A 64 0.70 -7.26 -22.94
CA TRP A 64 1.73 -7.56 -21.94
C TRP A 64 1.27 -7.24 -20.52
N CYS A 65 0.40 -6.24 -20.33
CA CYS A 65 -0.20 -5.97 -19.03
C CYS A 65 -1.11 -7.11 -18.58
N LYS A 66 -1.88 -7.69 -19.51
CA LYS A 66 -2.73 -8.86 -19.21
C LYS A 66 -1.90 -10.07 -18.81
N LYS A 67 -0.76 -10.32 -19.50
CA LYS A 67 0.18 -11.38 -19.10
C LYS A 67 0.80 -11.12 -17.73
N GLN A 68 1.27 -9.90 -17.47
CA GLN A 68 1.84 -9.54 -16.18
C GLN A 68 0.80 -9.59 -15.06
N GLY A 69 -0.44 -9.19 -15.34
CA GLY A 69 -1.54 -9.24 -14.40
C GLY A 69 -1.85 -10.64 -13.88
N LYS A 70 -1.76 -11.67 -14.75
CA LYS A 70 -1.90 -13.07 -14.32
C LYS A 70 -0.85 -13.49 -13.30
N LEU A 71 0.39 -13.04 -13.47
CA LEU A 71 1.46 -13.32 -12.51
C LEU A 71 1.23 -12.58 -11.19
N LEU A 72 0.74 -11.33 -11.25
CA LEU A 72 0.37 -10.59 -10.04
C LEU A 72 -0.86 -11.17 -9.34
N GLU A 73 -1.79 -11.76 -10.08
CA GLU A 73 -2.91 -12.50 -9.50
C GLU A 73 -2.45 -13.72 -8.70
N LEU A 74 -1.46 -14.48 -9.20
CA LEU A 74 -0.84 -15.56 -8.44
C LEU A 74 -0.21 -15.04 -7.16
N ALA A 75 0.57 -13.96 -7.25
CA ALA A 75 1.17 -13.32 -6.09
C ALA A 75 0.11 -12.82 -5.10
N PHE A 76 -0.98 -12.23 -5.59
CA PHE A 76 -2.08 -11.79 -4.75
C PHE A 76 -2.71 -12.94 -3.97
N LYS A 77 -3.04 -14.04 -4.64
CA LYS A 77 -3.66 -15.21 -4.02
C LYS A 77 -2.76 -15.91 -2.99
N GLN A 78 -1.46 -15.95 -3.23
CA GLN A 78 -0.51 -16.69 -2.39
C GLN A 78 0.14 -15.81 -1.31
N CYS A 79 0.22 -14.50 -1.53
CA CYS A 79 1.03 -13.61 -0.69
C CYS A 79 0.27 -12.40 -0.11
N GLN A 80 -1.05 -12.39 -0.15
CA GLN A 80 -1.86 -11.23 0.31
C GLN A 80 -1.65 -10.84 1.79
N ASN A 81 -1.11 -11.74 2.60
CA ASN A 81 -0.78 -11.48 4.01
C ASN A 81 0.66 -10.94 4.19
N SER A 82 1.48 -11.00 3.14
CA SER A 82 2.90 -10.65 3.18
C SER A 82 3.22 -9.40 2.36
N MET A 83 2.33 -8.99 1.46
CA MET A 83 2.49 -7.79 0.66
C MET A 83 1.17 -7.26 0.12
N ASN A 84 1.17 -5.98 -0.22
CA ASN A 84 0.06 -5.36 -0.93
C ASN A 84 0.31 -5.43 -2.44
N ILE A 85 -0.75 -5.69 -3.21
CA ILE A 85 -0.71 -5.63 -4.67
C ILE A 85 -1.75 -4.63 -5.14
N ALA A 86 -1.40 -3.79 -6.12
CA ALA A 86 -2.27 -2.75 -6.64
C ALA A 86 -2.12 -2.58 -8.16
N LEU A 87 -3.15 -2.06 -8.80
CA LEU A 87 -3.17 -1.69 -10.20
C LEU A 87 -3.29 -0.17 -10.34
N VAL A 88 -2.53 0.42 -11.26
CA VAL A 88 -2.58 1.86 -11.52
C VAL A 88 -2.78 2.09 -13.02
N GLY A 89 -3.99 2.49 -13.41
CA GLY A 89 -4.36 2.74 -14.80
C GLY A 89 -3.88 4.10 -15.31
N THR A 90 -3.38 4.13 -16.54
CA THR A 90 -2.95 5.36 -17.22
C THR A 90 -3.32 5.33 -18.72
N LYS A 91 -3.12 6.43 -19.43
CA LYS A 91 -3.38 6.58 -20.89
C LYS A 91 -4.78 6.13 -21.33
N GLY A 92 -5.78 6.32 -20.48
CA GLY A 92 -7.17 6.06 -20.79
C GLY A 92 -8.09 6.84 -19.87
N ASN A 93 -9.34 7.02 -20.29
CA ASN A 93 -10.37 7.54 -19.40
C ASN A 93 -10.86 6.44 -18.44
N SER A 94 -11.60 6.84 -17.40
CA SER A 94 -12.07 5.89 -16.37
C SER A 94 -12.88 4.72 -16.93
N ARG A 95 -13.66 4.94 -18.00
CA ARG A 95 -14.47 3.90 -18.64
C ARG A 95 -13.59 2.86 -19.34
N GLN A 96 -12.58 3.32 -20.08
CA GLN A 96 -11.62 2.44 -20.76
C GLN A 96 -10.81 1.64 -19.76
N LEU A 97 -10.29 2.29 -18.71
CA LEU A 97 -9.51 1.61 -17.68
C LEU A 97 -10.34 0.59 -16.91
N ARG A 98 -11.61 0.90 -16.53
CA ARG A 98 -12.51 -0.07 -15.92
C ARG A 98 -12.77 -1.29 -16.80
N LYS A 99 -12.90 -1.09 -18.12
CA LYS A 99 -13.07 -2.21 -19.06
C LYS A 99 -11.90 -3.19 -19.04
N GLU A 100 -10.68 -2.70 -18.77
CA GLU A 100 -9.48 -3.55 -18.67
C GLU A 100 -9.44 -4.37 -17.37
N LEU A 101 -10.12 -3.92 -16.29
CA LEU A 101 -10.10 -4.60 -15.00
C LEU A 101 -10.64 -6.03 -15.04
N LYS A 102 -11.48 -6.37 -16.02
CA LYS A 102 -11.95 -7.75 -16.25
C LYS A 102 -10.84 -8.77 -16.51
N HIS A 103 -9.63 -8.30 -16.80
CA HIS A 103 -8.46 -9.15 -17.05
C HIS A 103 -7.59 -9.37 -15.79
N TYR A 104 -7.99 -8.81 -14.65
CA TYR A 104 -7.27 -8.86 -13.38
C TYR A 104 -8.20 -9.34 -12.27
N HIS A 105 -7.62 -9.88 -11.20
CA HIS A 105 -8.39 -10.34 -10.05
C HIS A 105 -9.25 -9.22 -9.44
N ASP A 106 -10.50 -9.53 -9.12
CA ASP A 106 -11.47 -8.52 -8.70
C ASP A 106 -11.14 -7.84 -7.37
N ASP A 107 -10.44 -8.53 -6.47
CA ASP A 107 -10.06 -7.99 -5.17
C ASP A 107 -8.76 -7.16 -5.21
N ILE A 108 -8.03 -7.13 -6.33
CA ILE A 108 -6.84 -6.29 -6.43
C ILE A 108 -7.28 -4.82 -6.58
N PRO A 109 -6.93 -3.94 -5.63
CA PRO A 109 -7.31 -2.53 -5.69
C PRO A 109 -6.74 -1.85 -6.93
N ALA A 110 -7.56 -1.01 -7.56
CA ALA A 110 -7.23 -0.34 -8.80
C ALA A 110 -7.45 1.18 -8.71
N PHE A 111 -6.49 1.94 -9.19
CA PHE A 111 -6.43 3.40 -9.11
C PHE A 111 -6.18 4.03 -10.48
N ILE A 112 -6.42 5.35 -10.58
CA ILE A 112 -6.09 6.15 -11.76
C ILE A 112 -4.84 6.98 -11.48
N ALA A 113 -3.82 6.83 -12.31
CA ALA A 113 -2.62 7.66 -12.24
C ALA A 113 -2.96 9.12 -12.55
N ASP A 114 -2.56 10.03 -11.69
CA ASP A 114 -2.58 11.46 -11.94
C ASP A 114 -1.19 11.98 -12.38
N ARG A 115 -1.13 13.26 -12.77
CA ARG A 115 0.12 13.89 -13.21
C ARG A 115 1.17 13.95 -12.08
N LYS A 116 0.74 14.15 -10.83
CA LYS A 116 1.63 14.22 -9.66
C LYS A 116 2.29 12.88 -9.42
N PHE A 117 1.49 11.81 -9.41
CA PHE A 117 1.99 10.44 -9.28
C PHE A 117 3.01 10.11 -10.37
N LEU A 118 2.67 10.37 -11.65
CA LEU A 118 3.57 10.07 -12.76
C LEU A 118 4.90 10.85 -12.66
N ARG A 119 4.89 12.10 -12.19
CA ARG A 119 6.12 12.85 -11.93
C ARG A 119 6.92 12.26 -10.78
N ASN A 120 6.26 11.90 -9.68
CA ASN A 120 6.92 11.38 -8.47
C ASN A 120 7.65 10.06 -8.73
N ILE A 121 7.14 9.23 -9.63
CA ILE A 121 7.82 7.99 -10.04
C ILE A 121 8.89 8.21 -11.12
N GLY A 122 9.25 9.45 -11.43
CA GLY A 122 10.23 9.77 -12.48
C GLY A 122 9.72 9.56 -13.91
N GLY A 123 8.44 9.85 -14.16
CA GLY A 123 7.80 9.74 -15.46
C GLY A 123 7.32 8.34 -15.80
N TYR A 124 6.55 8.23 -16.89
CA TYR A 124 6.01 6.99 -17.42
C TYR A 124 6.35 6.86 -18.91
N GLN A 125 6.85 5.70 -19.32
CA GLN A 125 7.31 5.45 -20.69
C GLN A 125 6.69 4.20 -21.34
N ALA A 126 6.38 3.19 -20.56
CA ALA A 126 5.92 1.90 -21.08
C ALA A 126 4.98 1.16 -20.10
N SER A 127 4.09 0.35 -20.63
CA SER A 127 3.29 -0.63 -19.89
C SER A 127 3.65 -2.07 -20.31
N PRO A 128 3.61 -3.02 -19.36
CA PRO A 128 3.48 -2.79 -17.93
C PRO A 128 4.70 -2.09 -17.34
N THR A 129 4.53 -1.37 -16.23
CA THR A 129 5.64 -0.94 -15.38
C THR A 129 5.33 -1.40 -13.97
N ILE A 130 6.25 -2.14 -13.35
CA ILE A 130 6.15 -2.57 -11.96
C ILE A 130 6.87 -1.56 -11.08
N LEU A 131 6.18 -1.14 -10.03
CA LEU A 131 6.69 -0.29 -8.97
C LEU A 131 6.68 -1.10 -7.68
N ILE A 132 7.76 -1.03 -6.91
CA ILE A 132 7.82 -1.64 -5.59
C ILE A 132 8.11 -0.53 -4.58
N TYR A 133 7.24 -0.45 -3.58
CA TYR A 133 7.39 0.45 -2.44
C TYR A 133 7.70 -0.38 -1.20
N ASN A 134 8.64 0.10 -0.38
CA ASN A 134 8.95 -0.54 0.88
C ASN A 134 7.84 -0.31 1.93
N GLU A 135 8.03 -0.81 3.14
CA GLU A 135 7.08 -0.73 4.25
C GLU A 135 6.75 0.72 4.65
N GLU A 136 7.67 1.67 4.40
CA GLU A 136 7.50 3.10 4.66
C GLU A 136 6.86 3.85 3.48
N GLY A 137 6.46 3.15 2.41
CA GLY A 137 5.85 3.74 1.23
C GLY A 137 6.84 4.46 0.29
N LYS A 138 8.15 4.23 0.43
CA LYS A 138 9.17 4.77 -0.46
C LYS A 138 9.36 3.88 -1.68
N LEU A 139 9.34 4.47 -2.87
CA LEU A 139 9.62 3.75 -4.13
C LEU A 139 11.07 3.26 -4.15
N ILE A 140 11.27 1.94 -4.19
CA ILE A 140 12.59 1.29 -4.21
C ILE A 140 12.91 0.63 -5.55
N VAL A 141 11.90 0.22 -6.31
CA VAL A 141 12.09 -0.39 -7.63
C VAL A 141 11.09 0.18 -8.63
N LYS A 142 11.58 0.47 -9.83
CA LYS A 142 10.77 0.78 -11.01
C LYS A 142 11.28 -0.04 -12.19
N LYS A 143 10.55 -1.06 -12.60
CA LYS A 143 10.89 -1.94 -13.71
C LYS A 143 9.89 -1.77 -14.85
N ARG A 144 10.38 -1.33 -16.01
CA ARG A 144 9.60 -1.17 -17.24
C ARG A 144 9.55 -2.48 -18.02
N GLY A 145 8.42 -2.73 -18.68
CA GLY A 145 8.18 -3.92 -19.48
C GLY A 145 7.79 -5.13 -18.64
N PHE A 146 7.52 -6.22 -19.35
CA PHE A 146 7.15 -7.51 -18.78
C PHE A 146 8.31 -8.11 -17.95
N ILE A 147 7.98 -8.70 -16.82
CA ILE A 147 8.89 -9.48 -15.96
C ILE A 147 8.47 -10.94 -16.06
N SER A 148 9.40 -11.85 -16.41
CA SER A 148 9.08 -13.28 -16.45
C SER A 148 8.68 -13.82 -15.06
N ALA A 149 8.02 -14.97 -15.06
CA ALA A 149 7.52 -15.59 -13.85
C ALA A 149 8.64 -15.86 -12.84
N GLU A 150 9.75 -16.43 -13.28
CA GLU A 150 10.90 -16.77 -12.41
C GLU A 150 11.54 -15.51 -11.81
N LYS A 151 11.70 -14.45 -12.62
CA LYS A 151 12.26 -13.17 -12.14
C LYS A 151 11.34 -12.47 -11.17
N LEU A 152 10.02 -12.53 -11.41
CA LEU A 152 9.04 -11.98 -10.48
C LEU A 152 9.05 -12.77 -9.17
N ALA A 153 8.99 -14.10 -9.23
CA ALA A 153 9.04 -14.95 -8.04
C ALA A 153 10.28 -14.67 -7.18
N GLY A 154 11.46 -14.65 -7.78
CA GLY A 154 12.70 -14.33 -7.05
C GLY A 154 12.69 -12.93 -6.43
N ALA A 155 12.14 -11.93 -7.14
CA ALA A 155 12.02 -10.58 -6.60
C ALA A 155 11.05 -10.53 -5.40
N LEU A 156 9.91 -11.23 -5.48
CA LEU A 156 8.91 -11.27 -4.41
C LEU A 156 9.46 -11.90 -3.13
N VAL A 157 10.23 -12.99 -3.24
CA VAL A 157 10.92 -13.61 -2.10
C VAL A 157 11.82 -12.60 -1.39
N ILE A 158 12.67 -11.91 -2.15
CA ILE A 158 13.61 -10.93 -1.59
C ILE A 158 12.89 -9.76 -0.89
N ILE A 159 11.90 -9.14 -1.55
CA ILE A 159 11.23 -7.95 -1.02
C ILE A 159 10.30 -8.27 0.15
N SER A 160 9.79 -9.49 0.24
CA SER A 160 8.94 -9.95 1.34
C SER A 160 9.74 -10.55 2.50
N LYS A 161 11.07 -10.51 2.45
CA LYS A 161 11.95 -11.13 3.46
C LYS A 161 11.60 -12.62 3.64
N ASP A 162 11.48 -13.33 2.52
CA ASP A 162 11.17 -14.76 2.45
C ASP A 162 9.73 -15.17 2.81
N ALA A 163 8.84 -14.19 3.00
CA ALA A 163 7.45 -14.45 3.38
C ALA A 163 6.50 -14.73 2.20
N CYS A 164 6.96 -14.55 0.95
CA CYS A 164 6.16 -14.75 -0.26
C CYS A 164 6.87 -15.63 -1.28
N HIS A 165 6.34 -16.82 -1.50
CA HIS A 165 6.76 -17.75 -2.54
C HIS A 165 5.60 -17.98 -3.50
N ILE A 166 5.79 -17.74 -4.79
CA ILE A 166 4.79 -18.07 -5.82
C ILE A 166 5.24 -19.27 -6.64
N ASN A 167 4.33 -20.22 -6.79
CA ASN A 167 4.54 -21.38 -7.67
C ASN A 167 4.21 -20.98 -9.12
N VAL A 168 5.20 -20.91 -9.99
CA VAL A 168 5.11 -20.48 -11.39
C VAL A 168 5.41 -21.60 -12.37
#